data_da4b75015f4b913dd748fe16d3b642b1
#
_entry.id   da4b75015f4b913dd748fe16d3b642b1
#
_cell.length_a   1.000
_cell.length_b   1.000
_cell.length_c   1.000
_cell.angle_alpha   90.00
_cell.angle_beta   90.00
_cell.angle_gamma   90.00
#
_symmetry.space_group_name_H-M   'P 1'
#
loop_
_entity.id
_entity.type
_entity.pdbx_description
1 polymer ?
#
loop_
_entity_poly.entity_id
_entity_poly.type
_entity_poly.pdbx_seq_one_letter_code
_entity_poly.pdbx_strand_id
1 'polypeptide(L)'
;VEALKTIKRWLEEWATPKAAIRRYRAQEVRPEDLGTGLLEALLRGDLAGAEALFRRGLRFWGPEGVLEHLLLPVLREVGEAWHRGEIGVAEEHLASTFLRARLQELLDLAGFPPGPPVLVTTPPGERHEIGAMLAAYHLRRKGVPALYLGPDTPLPDLRALARRLGAGAVVLSAVLSEPLRALPDGALKDLAPRVFLGGQGAGPEEARRLGAEYMEDLKGLAEALWLPRGPEKEAI
;
A
#
# COMPACT_ATOMS: atom_id res chain seq x y z
N VAL A 1 -7.61 24.45 16.53
CA VAL A 1 -7.50 25.81 17.11
C VAL A 1 -7.69 26.87 16.03
N GLU A 2 -7.08 26.74 14.85
CA GLU A 2 -7.19 27.71 13.75
C GLU A 2 -8.62 27.75 13.13
N ALA A 3 -9.24 26.59 12.95
CA ALA A 3 -10.62 26.50 12.50
C ALA A 3 -11.61 27.21 13.44
N LEU A 4 -11.39 27.10 14.75
CA LEU A 4 -12.24 27.78 15.74
C LEU A 4 -12.04 29.32 15.70
N LYS A 5 -10.82 29.81 15.48
CA LYS A 5 -10.55 31.25 15.30
C LYS A 5 -11.23 31.77 14.03
N THR A 6 -11.17 31.01 12.95
CA THR A 6 -11.81 31.37 11.68
C THR A 6 -13.33 31.42 11.81
N ILE A 7 -13.94 30.40 12.45
CA ILE A 7 -15.38 30.38 12.71
C ILE A 7 -15.78 31.55 13.64
N LYS A 8 -15.00 31.83 14.70
CA LYS A 8 -15.26 32.96 15.60
C LYS A 8 -15.25 34.30 14.86
N ARG A 9 -14.24 34.55 14.01
CA ARG A 9 -14.19 35.75 13.14
C ARG A 9 -15.40 35.84 12.22
N TRP A 10 -15.86 34.74 11.64
CA TRP A 10 -17.03 34.73 10.78
C TRP A 10 -18.35 34.91 11.54
N LEU A 11 -18.41 34.43 12.81
CA LEU A 11 -19.55 34.70 13.66
C LEU A 11 -19.68 36.17 14.06
N GLU A 12 -18.56 36.87 14.16
CA GLU A 12 -18.51 38.33 14.37
C GLU A 12 -18.92 39.11 13.10
N GLU A 13 -18.59 38.60 11.91
CA GLU A 13 -18.91 39.21 10.60
C GLU A 13 -20.30 38.83 10.06
N TRP A 14 -20.94 37.76 10.59
CA TRP A 14 -22.14 37.16 10.01
C TRP A 14 -23.25 36.97 11.05
N ALA A 15 -24.46 37.34 10.67
CA ALA A 15 -25.64 37.38 11.57
C ALA A 15 -26.08 36.01 12.12
N THR A 16 -25.55 34.82 11.67
CA THR A 16 -25.95 33.53 12.21
C THR A 16 -24.80 32.50 12.19
N PRO A 17 -24.67 31.65 13.25
CA PRO A 17 -23.70 30.53 13.31
C PRO A 17 -23.85 29.57 12.15
N LYS A 18 -25.06 29.38 11.64
CA LYS A 18 -25.35 28.48 10.52
C LYS A 18 -24.71 28.93 9.20
N ALA A 19 -24.70 30.26 8.96
CA ALA A 19 -24.07 30.85 7.77
C ALA A 19 -22.54 30.76 7.85
N ALA A 20 -21.95 31.00 9.02
CA ALA A 20 -20.51 30.86 9.26
C ALA A 20 -20.02 29.41 9.03
N ILE A 21 -20.75 28.43 9.55
CA ILE A 21 -20.42 26.99 9.35
C ILE A 21 -20.58 26.59 7.88
N ARG A 22 -21.65 27.07 7.22
CA ARG A 22 -21.88 26.80 5.79
C ARG A 22 -20.76 27.38 4.93
N ARG A 23 -20.29 28.59 5.24
CA ARG A 23 -19.17 29.24 4.50
C ARG A 23 -17.83 28.54 4.77
N TYR A 24 -17.58 28.13 6.01
CA TYR A 24 -16.42 27.32 6.34
C TYR A 24 -16.40 26.04 5.52
N ARG A 25 -17.52 25.31 5.43
CA ARG A 25 -17.66 24.10 4.61
C ARG A 25 -17.53 24.39 3.11
N ALA A 26 -17.98 25.55 2.63
CA ALA A 26 -17.86 25.94 1.22
C ALA A 26 -16.44 26.33 0.80
N GLN A 27 -15.57 26.72 1.77
CA GLN A 27 -14.12 26.92 1.53
C GLN A 27 -13.34 25.62 1.67
N GLU A 28 -13.99 24.51 2.01
CA GLU A 28 -13.36 23.21 1.98
C GLU A 28 -13.17 22.81 0.52
N VAL A 29 -11.91 22.50 0.13
CA VAL A 29 -11.58 21.82 -1.13
C VAL A 29 -12.47 20.59 -1.19
N ARG A 30 -13.22 20.42 -2.26
CA ARG A 30 -14.10 19.26 -2.39
C ARG A 30 -13.29 17.98 -2.37
N PRO A 31 -13.84 16.89 -1.88
CA PRO A 31 -13.14 15.60 -1.89
C PRO A 31 -12.60 15.23 -3.28
N GLU A 32 -13.34 15.53 -4.33
CA GLU A 32 -12.96 15.32 -5.73
C GLU A 32 -11.72 16.11 -6.18
N ASP A 33 -11.45 17.26 -5.53
CA ASP A 33 -10.30 18.14 -5.86
C ASP A 33 -9.04 17.78 -5.05
N LEU A 34 -9.14 16.90 -4.02
CA LEU A 34 -8.01 16.55 -3.16
C LEU A 34 -6.90 15.84 -3.93
N GLY A 35 -7.25 14.96 -4.85
CA GLY A 35 -6.29 14.22 -5.68
C GLY A 35 -5.46 15.14 -6.57
N THR A 36 -6.12 16.01 -7.32
CA THR A 36 -5.46 17.01 -8.17
C THR A 36 -4.61 17.96 -7.35
N GLY A 37 -5.14 18.46 -6.22
CA GLY A 37 -4.38 19.33 -5.33
C GLY A 37 -3.15 18.66 -4.72
N LEU A 38 -3.24 17.39 -4.34
CA LEU A 38 -2.10 16.63 -3.81
C LEU A 38 -1.03 16.44 -4.89
N LEU A 39 -1.41 16.02 -6.10
CA LEU A 39 -0.49 15.87 -7.22
C LEU A 39 0.24 17.18 -7.51
N GLU A 40 -0.49 18.28 -7.67
CA GLU A 40 0.09 19.59 -7.91
C GLU A 40 1.03 20.06 -6.78
N ALA A 41 0.68 19.84 -5.52
CA ALA A 41 1.54 20.18 -4.39
C ALA A 41 2.84 19.38 -4.43
N LEU A 42 2.78 18.08 -4.73
CA LEU A 42 3.95 17.21 -4.85
C LEU A 42 4.86 17.66 -6.01
N LEU A 43 4.30 17.94 -7.20
CA LEU A 43 5.07 18.36 -8.35
C LEU A 43 5.72 19.76 -8.19
N ARG A 44 5.15 20.60 -7.33
CA ARG A 44 5.76 21.89 -6.95
C ARG A 44 6.73 21.81 -5.76
N GLY A 45 6.88 20.62 -5.15
CA GLY A 45 7.70 20.46 -3.95
C GLY A 45 7.07 21.07 -2.69
N ASP A 46 5.78 21.40 -2.71
CA ASP A 46 5.03 21.88 -1.53
C ASP A 46 4.61 20.70 -0.64
N LEU A 47 5.59 20.16 0.10
CA LEU A 47 5.34 19.03 1.00
C LEU A 47 4.43 19.40 2.18
N ALA A 48 4.41 20.67 2.61
CA ALA A 48 3.51 21.10 3.67
C ALA A 48 2.05 21.13 3.18
N GLY A 49 1.81 21.63 1.97
CA GLY A 49 0.51 21.58 1.31
C GLY A 49 0.06 20.15 1.05
N ALA A 50 0.95 19.30 0.54
CA ALA A 50 0.68 17.88 0.32
C ALA A 50 0.27 17.16 1.62
N GLU A 51 0.98 17.41 2.72
CA GLU A 51 0.64 16.87 4.03
C GLU A 51 -0.74 17.34 4.51
N ALA A 52 -1.05 18.62 4.37
CA ALA A 52 -2.35 19.17 4.76
C ALA A 52 -3.49 18.51 3.99
N LEU A 53 -3.32 18.27 2.69
CA LEU A 53 -4.29 17.59 1.83
C LEU A 53 -4.46 16.12 2.21
N PHE A 54 -3.37 15.39 2.45
CA PHE A 54 -3.42 14.02 2.95
C PHE A 54 -4.17 13.94 4.27
N ARG A 55 -3.82 14.77 5.27
CA ARG A 55 -4.50 14.81 6.59
C ARG A 55 -5.97 15.13 6.47
N ARG A 56 -6.33 15.96 5.51
CA ARG A 56 -7.72 16.28 5.22
C ARG A 56 -8.47 15.08 4.66
N GLY A 57 -7.90 14.40 3.66
CA GLY A 57 -8.45 13.16 3.12
C GLY A 57 -8.62 12.08 4.19
N LEU A 58 -7.59 11.90 5.04
CA LEU A 58 -7.63 10.93 6.14
C LEU A 58 -8.76 11.23 7.14
N ARG A 59 -8.99 12.51 7.47
CA ARG A 59 -10.12 12.91 8.35
C ARG A 59 -11.48 12.72 7.68
N PHE A 60 -11.56 12.89 6.37
CA PHE A 60 -12.82 12.82 5.64
C PHE A 60 -13.23 11.37 5.34
N TRP A 61 -12.31 10.54 4.87
CA TRP A 61 -12.58 9.18 4.40
C TRP A 61 -12.10 8.09 5.36
N GLY A 62 -11.29 8.41 6.36
CA GLY A 62 -10.58 7.42 7.16
C GLY A 62 -9.42 6.74 6.41
N PRO A 63 -8.76 5.76 7.05
CA PRO A 63 -7.56 5.11 6.48
C PRO A 63 -7.81 4.36 5.17
N GLU A 64 -8.91 3.64 5.04
CA GLU A 64 -9.25 2.90 3.82
C GLU A 64 -9.62 3.85 2.68
N GLY A 65 -10.52 4.81 2.98
CA GLY A 65 -10.97 5.74 1.95
C GLY A 65 -9.87 6.69 1.47
N VAL A 66 -8.95 7.15 2.31
CA VAL A 66 -7.81 7.97 1.86
C VAL A 66 -6.85 7.17 0.98
N LEU A 67 -6.68 5.89 1.25
CA LEU A 67 -5.91 5.01 0.38
C LEU A 67 -6.56 4.90 -1.00
N GLU A 68 -7.85 4.55 -1.05
CA GLU A 68 -8.58 4.26 -2.29
C GLU A 68 -8.85 5.52 -3.12
N HIS A 69 -9.24 6.62 -2.47
CA HIS A 69 -9.70 7.83 -3.15
C HIS A 69 -8.64 8.91 -3.30
N LEU A 70 -7.50 8.79 -2.61
CA LEU A 70 -6.43 9.79 -2.69
C LEU A 70 -5.08 9.19 -3.08
N LEU A 71 -4.50 8.29 -2.25
CA LEU A 71 -3.13 7.84 -2.47
C LEU A 71 -2.97 7.01 -3.73
N LEU A 72 -3.83 6.02 -3.97
CA LEU A 72 -3.73 5.14 -5.14
C LEU A 72 -3.98 5.87 -6.47
N PRO A 73 -5.00 6.75 -6.60
CA PRO A 73 -5.16 7.55 -7.82
C PRO A 73 -3.97 8.45 -8.10
N VAL A 74 -3.45 9.17 -7.08
CA VAL A 74 -2.29 10.05 -7.26
C VAL A 74 -1.03 9.28 -7.59
N LEU A 75 -0.79 8.13 -6.95
CA LEU A 75 0.34 7.25 -7.25
C LEU A 75 0.31 6.78 -8.71
N ARG A 76 -0.86 6.39 -9.21
CA ARG A 76 -1.04 5.99 -10.61
C ARG A 76 -0.74 7.14 -11.56
N GLU A 77 -1.30 8.33 -11.29
CA GLU A 77 -1.09 9.50 -12.14
C GLU A 77 0.39 9.93 -12.18
N VAL A 78 1.11 9.86 -11.05
CA VAL A 78 2.56 10.11 -11.00
C VAL A 78 3.31 9.13 -11.91
N GLY A 79 2.98 7.84 -11.84
CA GLY A 79 3.60 6.82 -12.71
C GLY A 79 3.29 7.03 -14.19
N GLU A 80 2.04 7.37 -14.52
CA GLU A 80 1.62 7.66 -15.89
C GLU A 80 2.26 8.93 -16.44
N ALA A 81 2.32 10.01 -15.65
CA ALA A 81 2.98 11.27 -16.05
C ALA A 81 4.48 11.06 -16.31
N TRP A 82 5.15 10.27 -15.48
CA TRP A 82 6.55 9.90 -15.72
C TRP A 82 6.70 9.08 -17.00
N HIS A 83 5.84 8.12 -17.24
CA HIS A 83 5.88 7.28 -18.45
C HIS A 83 5.61 8.09 -19.72
N ARG A 84 4.74 9.10 -19.66
CA ARG A 84 4.50 10.06 -20.77
C ARG A 84 5.63 11.08 -20.93
N GLY A 85 6.60 11.12 -20.02
CA GLY A 85 7.69 12.12 -20.04
C GLY A 85 7.26 13.52 -19.62
N GLU A 86 6.13 13.68 -18.97
CA GLU A 86 5.59 14.96 -18.47
C GLU A 86 6.31 15.42 -17.20
N ILE A 87 6.86 14.48 -16.43
CA ILE A 87 7.68 14.73 -15.24
C ILE A 87 9.00 13.97 -15.33
N GLY A 88 10.03 14.51 -14.69
CA GLY A 88 11.34 13.89 -14.62
C GLY A 88 11.45 12.88 -13.47
N VAL A 89 12.55 12.11 -13.44
CA VAL A 89 12.85 11.11 -12.40
C VAL A 89 12.87 11.74 -10.99
N ALA A 90 13.40 12.97 -10.85
CA ALA A 90 13.48 13.63 -9.55
C ALA A 90 12.10 13.99 -8.98
N GLU A 91 11.17 14.42 -9.84
CA GLU A 91 9.79 14.74 -9.46
C GLU A 91 9.02 13.48 -9.11
N GLU A 92 9.17 12.41 -9.91
CA GLU A 92 8.62 11.09 -9.60
C GLU A 92 9.12 10.59 -8.25
N HIS A 93 10.43 10.64 -8.00
CA HIS A 93 11.03 10.20 -6.73
C HIS A 93 10.52 11.00 -5.53
N LEU A 94 10.37 12.33 -5.67
CA LEU A 94 9.81 13.16 -4.62
C LEU A 94 8.37 12.74 -4.28
N ALA A 95 7.53 12.60 -5.30
CA ALA A 95 6.14 12.21 -5.15
C ALA A 95 6.01 10.78 -4.58
N SER A 96 6.71 9.82 -5.15
CA SER A 96 6.70 8.42 -4.70
C SER A 96 7.19 8.27 -3.27
N THR A 97 8.24 9.01 -2.87
CA THR A 97 8.75 9.00 -1.49
C THR A 97 7.71 9.51 -0.51
N PHE A 98 7.00 10.60 -0.83
CA PHE A 98 5.92 11.12 0.00
C PHE A 98 4.77 10.11 0.11
N LEU A 99 4.28 9.60 -1.03
CA LEU A 99 3.15 8.66 -1.06
C LEU A 99 3.46 7.36 -0.32
N ARG A 100 4.69 6.83 -0.48
CA ARG A 100 5.18 5.68 0.26
C ARG A 100 5.18 5.91 1.77
N ALA A 101 5.65 7.07 2.22
CA ALA A 101 5.65 7.42 3.64
C ALA A 101 4.23 7.49 4.22
N ARG A 102 3.26 7.99 3.46
CA ARG A 102 1.84 8.01 3.88
C ARG A 102 1.23 6.61 3.89
N LEU A 103 1.59 5.76 2.93
CA LEU A 103 1.17 4.36 2.94
C LEU A 103 1.76 3.60 4.14
N GLN A 104 3.03 3.86 4.51
CA GLN A 104 3.63 3.30 5.73
C GLN A 104 2.85 3.73 6.98
N GLU A 105 2.46 4.98 7.07
CA GLU A 105 1.63 5.47 8.17
C GLU A 105 0.29 4.72 8.26
N LEU A 106 -0.38 4.49 7.12
CA LEU A 106 -1.62 3.72 7.09
C LEU A 106 -1.39 2.26 7.52
N LEU A 107 -0.27 1.67 7.11
CA LEU A 107 0.13 0.33 7.51
C LEU A 107 0.35 0.24 9.04
N ASP A 108 0.96 1.26 9.64
CA ASP A 108 1.17 1.34 11.09
C ASP A 108 -0.17 1.53 11.84
N LEU A 109 -1.07 2.36 11.32
CA LEU A 109 -2.42 2.56 11.86
C LEU A 109 -3.29 1.29 11.80
N ALA A 110 -3.05 0.39 10.84
CA ALA A 110 -3.77 -0.88 10.76
C ALA A 110 -3.45 -1.83 11.93
N GLY A 111 -2.40 -1.53 12.69
CA GLY A 111 -1.96 -2.35 13.83
C GLY A 111 -1.32 -3.67 13.39
N PHE A 112 -1.14 -4.55 14.38
CA PHE A 112 -0.56 -5.87 14.14
C PHE A 112 -1.41 -6.95 14.84
N PRO A 113 -2.29 -7.64 14.11
CA PRO A 113 -3.11 -8.71 14.66
C PRO A 113 -2.26 -9.84 15.26
N PRO A 114 -2.74 -10.54 16.29
CA PRO A 114 -2.04 -11.70 16.86
C PRO A 114 -2.12 -12.92 15.92
N GLY A 115 -1.10 -13.77 15.95
CA GLY A 115 -1.08 -15.05 15.22
C GLY A 115 0.26 -15.32 14.54
N PRO A 116 0.41 -16.48 13.86
CA PRO A 116 1.58 -16.77 13.04
C PRO A 116 1.76 -15.72 11.95
N PRO A 117 2.93 -15.08 11.83
CA PRO A 117 3.10 -13.98 10.88
C PRO A 117 3.07 -14.46 9.43
N VAL A 118 2.57 -13.58 8.57
CA VAL A 118 2.73 -13.65 7.12
C VAL A 118 3.81 -12.63 6.74
N LEU A 119 4.92 -13.10 6.15
CA LEU A 119 5.99 -12.22 5.71
C LEU A 119 5.66 -11.66 4.32
N VAL A 120 5.76 -10.36 4.16
CA VAL A 120 5.43 -9.67 2.90
C VAL A 120 6.62 -8.86 2.42
N THR A 121 7.06 -9.09 1.18
CA THR A 121 8.24 -8.44 0.60
C THR A 121 8.19 -8.46 -0.92
N THR A 122 9.27 -8.03 -1.58
CA THR A 122 9.52 -8.25 -3.01
C THR A 122 10.65 -9.27 -3.21
N PRO A 123 10.72 -9.94 -4.35
CA PRO A 123 11.82 -10.86 -4.65
C PRO A 123 13.16 -10.12 -4.78
N PRO A 124 14.30 -10.84 -4.69
CA PRO A 124 15.61 -10.25 -4.93
C PRO A 124 15.68 -9.53 -6.27
N GLY A 125 16.25 -8.32 -6.28
CA GLY A 125 16.36 -7.46 -7.46
C GLY A 125 15.13 -6.61 -7.76
N GLU A 126 14.01 -6.79 -7.05
CA GLU A 126 12.81 -5.99 -7.21
C GLU A 126 12.71 -4.88 -6.13
N ARG A 127 12.72 -3.63 -6.57
CA ARG A 127 12.66 -2.46 -5.68
C ARG A 127 11.29 -1.78 -5.61
N HIS A 128 10.34 -2.17 -6.47
CA HIS A 128 9.00 -1.60 -6.48
C HIS A 128 8.16 -2.20 -5.35
N GLU A 129 8.19 -1.54 -4.21
CA GLU A 129 7.68 -2.05 -2.93
C GLU A 129 6.21 -1.75 -2.65
N ILE A 130 5.59 -0.82 -3.37
CA ILE A 130 4.22 -0.34 -3.10
C ILE A 130 3.20 -1.50 -3.12
N GLY A 131 3.32 -2.43 -4.06
CA GLY A 131 2.46 -3.60 -4.14
C GLY A 131 2.55 -4.49 -2.89
N ALA A 132 3.77 -4.71 -2.37
CA ALA A 132 3.98 -5.45 -1.14
C ALA A 132 3.42 -4.71 0.09
N MET A 133 3.59 -3.39 0.18
CA MET A 133 3.01 -2.58 1.25
C MET A 133 1.48 -2.63 1.23
N LEU A 134 0.86 -2.55 0.05
CA LEU A 134 -0.59 -2.67 -0.11
C LEU A 134 -1.09 -4.05 0.31
N ALA A 135 -0.37 -5.11 -0.04
CA ALA A 135 -0.69 -6.47 0.40
C ALA A 135 -0.63 -6.58 1.93
N ALA A 136 0.43 -6.08 2.57
CA ALA A 136 0.56 -6.08 4.02
C ALA A 136 -0.55 -5.25 4.71
N TYR A 137 -0.86 -4.07 4.17
CA TYR A 137 -1.97 -3.23 4.68
C TYR A 137 -3.31 -3.96 4.60
N HIS A 138 -3.63 -4.49 3.41
CA HIS A 138 -4.89 -5.22 3.20
C HIS A 138 -5.01 -6.42 4.14
N LEU A 139 -3.95 -7.21 4.29
CA LEU A 139 -3.92 -8.36 5.20
C LEU A 139 -4.16 -7.95 6.65
N ARG A 140 -3.47 -6.90 7.15
CA ARG A 140 -3.67 -6.39 8.52
C ARG A 140 -5.10 -5.91 8.73
N ARG A 141 -5.69 -5.21 7.77
CA ARG A 141 -7.10 -4.76 7.81
C ARG A 141 -8.08 -5.93 7.86
N LYS A 142 -7.71 -7.09 7.34
CA LYS A 142 -8.47 -8.34 7.41
C LYS A 142 -8.12 -9.19 8.64
N GLY A 143 -7.32 -8.70 9.58
CA GLY A 143 -6.97 -9.42 10.80
C GLY A 143 -5.85 -10.45 10.63
N VAL A 144 -5.12 -10.44 9.50
CA VAL A 144 -3.97 -11.30 9.25
C VAL A 144 -2.69 -10.60 9.71
N PRO A 145 -1.82 -11.24 10.55
CA PRO A 145 -0.61 -10.62 11.07
C PRO A 145 0.50 -10.53 10.01
N ALA A 146 0.40 -9.56 9.10
CA ALA A 146 1.36 -9.35 8.01
C ALA A 146 2.54 -8.50 8.45
N LEU A 147 3.76 -9.02 8.31
CA LEU A 147 5.03 -8.33 8.52
C LEU A 147 5.61 -7.88 7.17
N TYR A 148 5.58 -6.59 6.92
CA TYR A 148 6.26 -6.02 5.76
C TYR A 148 7.76 -5.87 6.05
N LEU A 149 8.61 -6.44 5.18
CA LEU A 149 10.06 -6.53 5.37
C LEU A 149 10.86 -5.49 4.56
N GLY A 150 10.20 -4.70 3.73
CA GLY A 150 10.87 -3.89 2.72
C GLY A 150 11.07 -4.62 1.40
N PRO A 151 11.66 -3.95 0.40
CA PRO A 151 11.92 -4.54 -0.91
C PRO A 151 13.25 -5.33 -0.96
N ASP A 152 13.46 -6.05 -2.06
CA ASP A 152 14.75 -6.68 -2.43
C ASP A 152 15.30 -7.62 -1.35
N THR A 153 14.45 -8.52 -0.82
CA THR A 153 14.85 -9.43 0.25
C THR A 153 15.52 -10.71 -0.29
N PRO A 154 16.77 -11.03 0.12
CA PRO A 154 17.43 -12.27 -0.27
C PRO A 154 16.69 -13.52 0.20
N LEU A 155 16.47 -14.50 -0.69
CA LEU A 155 15.69 -15.70 -0.37
C LEU A 155 16.28 -16.54 0.78
N PRO A 156 17.61 -16.69 0.96
CA PRO A 156 18.16 -17.38 2.11
C PRO A 156 17.79 -16.72 3.45
N ASP A 157 17.85 -15.39 3.50
CA ASP A 157 17.51 -14.63 4.70
C ASP A 157 16.00 -14.66 4.99
N LEU A 158 15.18 -14.55 3.94
CA LEU A 158 13.73 -14.67 4.03
C LEU A 158 13.33 -16.05 4.58
N ARG A 159 13.95 -17.13 4.09
CA ARG A 159 13.73 -18.51 4.58
C ARG A 159 14.13 -18.65 6.04
N ALA A 160 15.29 -18.13 6.41
CA ALA A 160 15.77 -18.18 7.78
C ALA A 160 14.82 -17.44 8.75
N LEU A 161 14.36 -16.25 8.33
CA LEU A 161 13.41 -15.44 9.10
C LEU A 161 12.05 -16.15 9.23
N ALA A 162 11.53 -16.68 8.12
CA ALA A 162 10.25 -17.38 8.10
C ALA A 162 10.24 -18.58 9.09
N ARG A 163 11.29 -19.38 9.07
CA ARG A 163 11.46 -20.51 10.03
C ARG A 163 11.58 -20.03 11.46
N ARG A 164 12.39 -19.02 11.73
CA ARG A 164 12.61 -18.47 13.07
C ARG A 164 11.33 -17.93 13.71
N LEU A 165 10.48 -17.28 12.89
CA LEU A 165 9.22 -16.69 13.36
C LEU A 165 8.03 -17.64 13.29
N GLY A 166 8.19 -18.84 12.75
CA GLY A 166 7.09 -19.77 12.50
C GLY A 166 6.06 -19.16 11.53
N ALA A 167 6.53 -18.49 10.48
CA ALA A 167 5.65 -17.82 9.53
C ALA A 167 4.71 -18.82 8.84
N GLY A 168 3.41 -18.50 8.84
CA GLY A 168 2.39 -19.31 8.17
C GLY A 168 2.43 -19.19 6.65
N ALA A 169 2.90 -18.06 6.13
CA ALA A 169 3.05 -17.83 4.70
C ALA A 169 4.11 -16.76 4.39
N VAL A 170 4.54 -16.73 3.13
CA VAL A 170 5.31 -15.66 2.52
C VAL A 170 4.54 -15.12 1.32
N VAL A 171 4.45 -13.81 1.19
CA VAL A 171 3.84 -13.10 0.06
C VAL A 171 4.91 -12.27 -0.64
N LEU A 172 5.08 -12.48 -1.93
CA LEU A 172 6.02 -11.77 -2.79
C LEU A 172 5.24 -10.95 -3.83
N SER A 173 5.58 -9.67 -3.96
CA SER A 173 5.02 -8.78 -4.99
C SER A 173 6.09 -8.38 -5.97
N ALA A 174 5.87 -8.57 -7.26
CA ALA A 174 6.79 -8.19 -8.33
C ALA A 174 6.09 -7.31 -9.37
N VAL A 175 6.69 -6.17 -9.68
CA VAL A 175 6.26 -5.26 -10.75
C VAL A 175 7.00 -5.59 -12.05
N LEU A 176 8.27 -5.97 -11.94
CA LEU A 176 9.10 -6.36 -13.07
C LEU A 176 9.17 -7.88 -13.21
N SER A 177 9.24 -8.37 -14.43
CA SER A 177 9.39 -9.81 -14.70
C SER A 177 10.86 -10.26 -14.67
N GLU A 178 11.82 -9.36 -14.91
CA GLU A 178 13.25 -9.68 -14.96
C GLU A 178 13.79 -10.29 -13.66
N PRO A 179 13.49 -9.74 -12.47
CA PRO A 179 13.91 -10.33 -11.21
C PRO A 179 13.41 -11.76 -11.03
N LEU A 180 12.17 -12.04 -11.46
CA LEU A 180 11.59 -13.39 -11.37
C LEU A 180 12.27 -14.37 -12.33
N ARG A 181 12.53 -13.94 -13.57
CA ARG A 181 13.21 -14.77 -14.59
C ARG A 181 14.65 -15.14 -14.19
N ALA A 182 15.29 -14.29 -13.38
CA ALA A 182 16.63 -14.56 -12.87
C ALA A 182 16.66 -15.66 -11.80
N LEU A 183 15.52 -16.00 -11.20
CA LEU A 183 15.43 -17.04 -10.18
C LEU A 183 15.34 -18.43 -10.82
N PRO A 184 16.04 -19.44 -10.25
CA PRO A 184 15.94 -20.81 -10.72
C PRO A 184 14.55 -21.41 -10.42
N ASP A 185 14.20 -22.46 -11.14
CA ASP A 185 12.97 -23.22 -10.93
C ASP A 185 12.87 -23.70 -9.47
N GLY A 186 11.69 -23.54 -8.88
CA GLY A 186 11.47 -23.92 -7.49
C GLY A 186 12.13 -23.02 -6.45
N ALA A 187 12.69 -21.86 -6.82
CA ALA A 187 13.42 -20.98 -5.90
C ALA A 187 12.60 -20.53 -4.68
N LEU A 188 11.29 -20.38 -4.86
CA LEU A 188 10.36 -19.94 -3.80
C LEU A 188 9.79 -21.12 -2.99
N LYS A 189 9.99 -22.35 -3.46
CA LYS A 189 9.54 -23.53 -2.75
C LYS A 189 10.18 -23.59 -1.34
N ASP A 190 9.43 -23.99 -0.35
CA ASP A 190 9.88 -24.17 1.02
C ASP A 190 10.36 -22.90 1.75
N LEU A 191 10.01 -21.69 1.27
CA LEU A 191 10.20 -20.46 2.05
C LEU A 191 9.33 -20.46 3.31
N ALA A 192 8.09 -20.94 3.19
CA ALA A 192 7.12 -21.12 4.26
C ALA A 192 6.13 -22.22 3.85
N PRO A 193 5.20 -22.64 4.74
CA PRO A 193 4.14 -23.61 4.40
C PRO A 193 3.31 -23.22 3.18
N ARG A 194 3.11 -21.91 2.96
CA ARG A 194 2.48 -21.36 1.77
C ARG A 194 3.29 -20.18 1.23
N VAL A 195 3.43 -20.10 -0.06
CA VAL A 195 4.14 -19.00 -0.72
C VAL A 195 3.25 -18.46 -1.83
N PHE A 196 3.00 -17.16 -1.81
CA PHE A 196 2.21 -16.45 -2.79
C PHE A 196 3.09 -15.51 -3.60
N LEU A 197 2.83 -15.45 -4.91
CA LEU A 197 3.49 -14.54 -5.82
C LEU A 197 2.44 -13.80 -6.65
N GLY A 198 2.50 -12.47 -6.65
CA GLY A 198 1.60 -11.60 -7.42
C GLY A 198 2.27 -10.32 -7.88
N GLY A 199 1.47 -9.42 -8.44
CA GLY A 199 1.91 -8.16 -9.03
C GLY A 199 2.01 -8.22 -10.55
N GLN A 200 2.21 -7.06 -11.19
CA GLN A 200 2.16 -6.91 -12.66
C GLN A 200 3.22 -7.73 -13.41
N GLY A 201 4.38 -7.96 -12.78
CA GLY A 201 5.48 -8.75 -13.35
C GLY A 201 5.33 -10.25 -13.17
N ALA A 202 4.35 -10.71 -12.39
CA ALA A 202 4.09 -12.11 -12.10
C ALA A 202 2.90 -12.63 -12.92
N GLY A 203 2.90 -13.92 -13.19
CA GLY A 203 1.80 -14.64 -13.82
C GLY A 203 1.67 -16.06 -13.27
N PRO A 204 0.55 -16.76 -13.60
CA PRO A 204 0.29 -18.11 -13.11
C PRO A 204 1.41 -19.12 -13.48
N GLU A 205 1.96 -19.00 -14.67
CA GLU A 205 3.04 -19.89 -15.15
C GLU A 205 4.33 -19.64 -14.38
N GLU A 206 4.68 -18.36 -14.19
CA GLU A 206 5.87 -17.96 -13.45
C GLU A 206 5.78 -18.37 -11.97
N ALA A 207 4.64 -18.17 -11.33
CA ALA A 207 4.42 -18.61 -9.96
C ALA A 207 4.57 -20.12 -9.84
N ARG A 208 3.99 -20.90 -10.76
CA ARG A 208 4.14 -22.37 -10.80
C ARG A 208 5.59 -22.78 -10.99
N ARG A 209 6.32 -22.17 -11.93
CA ARG A 209 7.74 -22.43 -12.19
C ARG A 209 8.58 -22.22 -10.93
N LEU A 210 8.31 -21.14 -10.22
CA LEU A 210 9.05 -20.78 -9.00
C LEU A 210 8.59 -21.54 -7.74
N GLY A 211 7.49 -22.29 -7.80
CA GLY A 211 6.97 -23.08 -6.66
C GLY A 211 6.13 -22.25 -5.69
N ALA A 212 5.39 -21.27 -6.21
CA ALA A 212 4.47 -20.42 -5.46
C ALA A 212 3.02 -20.55 -5.98
N GLU A 213 2.05 -20.16 -5.15
CA GLU A 213 0.65 -19.94 -5.53
C GLU A 213 0.52 -18.56 -6.18
N TYR A 214 -0.12 -18.49 -7.34
CA TYR A 214 -0.37 -17.21 -8.00
C TYR A 214 -1.47 -16.42 -7.27
N MET A 215 -1.22 -15.15 -7.05
CA MET A 215 -2.16 -14.22 -6.45
C MET A 215 -2.58 -13.18 -7.50
N GLU A 216 -3.81 -13.30 -7.99
CA GLU A 216 -4.35 -12.37 -8.97
C GLU A 216 -4.70 -11.02 -8.35
N ASP A 217 -5.30 -11.03 -7.15
CA ASP A 217 -5.69 -9.84 -6.41
C ASP A 217 -5.53 -9.99 -4.89
N LEU A 218 -5.63 -8.85 -4.19
CA LEU A 218 -5.49 -8.81 -2.73
C LEU A 218 -6.67 -9.44 -2.00
N LYS A 219 -7.86 -9.47 -2.61
CA LYS A 219 -9.05 -10.07 -2.00
C LYS A 219 -8.89 -11.59 -1.95
N GLY A 220 -8.53 -12.20 -3.08
CA GLY A 220 -8.24 -13.63 -3.15
C GLY A 220 -7.11 -14.06 -2.21
N LEU A 221 -6.07 -13.22 -2.05
CA LEU A 221 -5.00 -13.47 -1.08
C LEU A 221 -5.52 -13.57 0.35
N ALA A 222 -6.33 -12.60 0.78
CA ALA A 222 -6.87 -12.61 2.13
C ALA A 222 -7.77 -13.83 2.38
N GLU A 223 -8.63 -14.16 1.42
CA GLU A 223 -9.49 -15.34 1.49
C GLU A 223 -8.67 -16.65 1.57
N ALA A 224 -7.62 -16.77 0.76
CA ALA A 224 -6.74 -17.94 0.76
C ALA A 224 -6.02 -18.13 2.10
N LEU A 225 -5.61 -17.04 2.75
CA LEU A 225 -4.93 -17.10 4.06
C LEU A 225 -5.87 -17.40 5.23
N TRP A 226 -7.17 -17.12 5.09
CA TRP A 226 -8.18 -17.42 6.08
C TRP A 226 -8.70 -18.88 6.02
N LEU A 227 -8.59 -19.55 4.86
CA LEU A 227 -9.01 -20.93 4.75
C LEU A 227 -8.00 -21.84 5.45
N PRO A 228 -8.41 -22.62 6.49
CA PRO A 228 -7.56 -23.67 7.03
C PRO A 228 -7.23 -24.63 5.89
N ARG A 229 -5.98 -25.08 5.79
CA ARG A 229 -5.66 -26.24 4.91
C ARG A 229 -6.61 -27.34 5.25
N GLY A 230 -7.41 -27.78 4.29
CA GLY A 230 -8.12 -29.05 4.41
C GLY A 230 -7.08 -30.13 4.74
N PRO A 231 -7.46 -31.20 5.47
CA PRO A 231 -6.54 -32.28 5.80
C PRO A 231 -5.88 -32.76 4.50
N GLU A 232 -4.54 -32.80 4.49
CA GLU A 232 -3.79 -33.42 3.40
C GLU A 232 -4.39 -34.81 3.21
N LYS A 233 -4.92 -35.06 2.02
CA LYS A 233 -5.29 -36.42 1.64
C LYS A 233 -3.98 -37.19 1.62
N GLU A 234 -3.69 -37.89 2.70
CA GLU A 234 -2.68 -38.94 2.69
C GLU A 234 -3.02 -39.85 1.51
N ALA A 235 -2.15 -39.85 0.52
CA ALA A 235 -2.20 -40.79 -0.58
C ALA A 235 -1.88 -42.16 0.03
N ILE A 236 -2.94 -43.00 0.11
CA ILE A 236 -2.82 -44.43 0.38
C ILE A 236 -2.22 -45.10 -0.85
#